data_eddb59e6cd6de53262bd6df2ebd3f7c0
#
_entry.id   eddb59e6cd6de53262bd6df2ebd3f7c0
#
_cell.length_a   1.000
_cell.length_b   1.000
_cell.length_c   1.000
_cell.angle_alpha   90.00
_cell.angle_beta   90.00
_cell.angle_gamma   90.00
#
_symmetry.space_group_name_H-M   'P 1'
#
loop_
_entity.id
_entity.type
_entity.pdbx_description
1 polymer ?
#
loop_
_entity_poly.entity_id
_entity_poly.type
_entity_poly.pdbx_seq_one_letter_code
_entity_poly.pdbx_strand_id
1 'polypeptide(L)'
;MKEYRIIISGGGTGGHIFPAISIANTLRKRFPKCEILFVGAEDRMEMEKVPAAGYLIVGLPVSGFDRSNKLNNIKVVGKRIKSLRLAGKTIRDFKPDIAVGVGGYASGPTLWVAGRHGIPTLIQEQNSYAGVTNKLLARKAKKICVAYEGMEKFFPYDKLVITGNPVRQDLEEAFDKKEEAIQFFGLNPNRKTILVVGGSLGARTINQSVVAGLDSLFTSEDVQVIWQTGKNYCEEALKHLKAYHGIHIWCSDFITRMDYA
;
A
#
# COMPACT_ATOMS: atom_id res chain seq x y z
N MET A 1 -30.90 7.45 -5.09
CA MET A 1 -29.44 7.54 -5.39
C MET A 1 -29.04 6.28 -6.13
N LYS A 2 -28.25 6.39 -7.18
CA LYS A 2 -27.75 5.24 -7.93
C LYS A 2 -26.85 4.40 -7.01
N GLU A 3 -27.07 3.09 -6.98
CA GLU A 3 -26.20 2.14 -6.28
C GLU A 3 -25.04 1.79 -7.22
N TYR A 4 -23.83 2.23 -6.86
CA TYR A 4 -22.64 1.96 -7.66
C TYR A 4 -21.99 0.65 -7.21
N ARG A 5 -21.54 -0.14 -8.18
CA ARG A 5 -20.72 -1.34 -7.96
C ARG A 5 -19.30 -1.08 -8.45
N ILE A 6 -18.35 -1.12 -7.55
CA ILE A 6 -16.98 -0.66 -7.79
C ILE A 6 -16.01 -1.80 -7.52
N ILE A 7 -15.17 -2.14 -8.50
CA ILE A 7 -14.00 -3.00 -8.26
C ILE A 7 -12.79 -2.13 -7.99
N ILE A 8 -12.05 -2.44 -6.93
CA ILE A 8 -10.75 -1.84 -6.64
C ILE A 8 -9.70 -2.96 -6.68
N SER A 9 -8.69 -2.80 -7.55
CA SER A 9 -7.68 -3.82 -7.75
C SER A 9 -6.27 -3.30 -7.56
N GLY A 10 -5.50 -4.03 -6.78
CA GLY A 10 -4.11 -3.72 -6.50
C GLY A 10 -3.58 -4.55 -5.35
N GLY A 11 -2.31 -4.37 -5.02
CA GLY A 11 -1.73 -5.07 -3.88
C GLY A 11 -0.25 -5.40 -4.05
N GLY A 12 0.21 -6.36 -3.25
CA GLY A 12 1.59 -6.79 -3.19
C GLY A 12 2.43 -6.06 -2.16
N THR A 13 2.13 -4.80 -1.87
CA THR A 13 2.81 -3.98 -0.85
C THR A 13 1.84 -3.01 -0.17
N GLY A 14 2.20 -2.54 1.03
CA GLY A 14 1.41 -1.52 1.75
C GLY A 14 1.20 -0.24 0.94
N GLY A 15 2.18 0.14 0.10
CA GLY A 15 2.08 1.31 -0.77
C GLY A 15 0.96 1.27 -1.82
N HIS A 16 0.43 0.08 -2.15
CA HIS A 16 -0.74 -0.08 -3.00
C HIS A 16 -2.02 -0.34 -2.19
N ILE A 17 -1.90 -1.12 -1.10
CA ILE A 17 -3.06 -1.58 -0.34
C ILE A 17 -3.71 -0.43 0.45
N PHE A 18 -2.94 0.37 1.16
CA PHE A 18 -3.48 1.46 1.96
C PHE A 18 -4.13 2.57 1.12
N PRO A 19 -3.53 3.04 -0.01
CA PRO A 19 -4.23 3.90 -0.96
C PRO A 19 -5.54 3.31 -1.48
N ALA A 20 -5.57 2.01 -1.79
CA ALA A 20 -6.79 1.34 -2.24
C ALA A 20 -7.90 1.37 -1.16
N ILE A 21 -7.55 1.09 0.10
CA ILE A 21 -8.47 1.15 1.23
C ILE A 21 -8.94 2.59 1.47
N SER A 22 -8.05 3.58 1.39
CA SER A 22 -8.41 5.01 1.53
C SER A 22 -9.41 5.46 0.46
N ILE A 23 -9.21 5.04 -0.79
CA ILE A 23 -10.17 5.28 -1.88
C ILE A 23 -11.51 4.61 -1.57
N ALA A 24 -11.51 3.36 -1.11
CA ALA A 24 -12.73 2.63 -0.77
C ALA A 24 -13.51 3.30 0.37
N ASN A 25 -12.82 3.71 1.44
CA ASN A 25 -13.42 4.41 2.58
C ASN A 25 -14.08 5.73 2.15
N THR A 26 -13.37 6.51 1.34
CA THR A 26 -13.88 7.79 0.82
C THR A 26 -15.11 7.57 -0.08
N LEU A 27 -15.07 6.55 -0.94
CA LEU A 27 -16.21 6.20 -1.79
C LEU A 27 -17.41 5.76 -0.96
N ARG A 28 -17.21 4.92 0.06
CA ARG A 28 -18.28 4.47 0.96
C ARG A 28 -18.87 5.63 1.76
N LYS A 29 -18.04 6.57 2.24
CA LYS A 29 -18.51 7.79 2.93
C LYS A 29 -19.36 8.67 2.01
N ARG A 30 -18.92 8.84 0.75
CA ARG A 30 -19.61 9.68 -0.24
C ARG A 30 -20.83 9.03 -0.87
N PHE A 31 -20.81 7.72 -1.03
CA PHE A 31 -21.86 6.89 -1.63
C PHE A 31 -22.19 5.72 -0.69
N PRO A 32 -22.96 5.94 0.38
CA PRO A 32 -23.18 4.91 1.43
C PRO A 32 -23.80 3.59 0.93
N LYS A 33 -24.49 3.62 -0.23
CA LYS A 33 -25.09 2.43 -0.86
C LYS A 33 -24.19 1.78 -1.91
N CYS A 34 -22.94 2.20 -2.06
CA CYS A 34 -22.05 1.57 -3.04
C CYS A 34 -21.57 0.19 -2.53
N GLU A 35 -21.54 -0.76 -3.45
CA GLU A 35 -20.90 -2.06 -3.25
C GLU A 35 -19.45 -1.99 -3.74
N ILE A 36 -18.50 -2.37 -2.88
CA ILE A 36 -17.07 -2.38 -3.21
C ILE A 36 -16.53 -3.79 -3.08
N LEU A 37 -15.92 -4.29 -4.16
CA LEU A 37 -15.22 -5.56 -4.19
C LEU A 37 -13.74 -5.32 -4.52
N PHE A 38 -12.85 -5.85 -3.68
CA PHE A 38 -11.44 -5.85 -3.97
C PHE A 38 -11.01 -7.06 -4.80
N VAL A 39 -9.96 -6.86 -5.61
CA VAL A 39 -9.29 -7.93 -6.34
C VAL A 39 -7.79 -7.78 -6.12
N GLY A 40 -7.19 -8.76 -5.42
CA GLY A 40 -5.78 -8.77 -5.02
C GLY A 40 -5.03 -9.99 -5.54
N ALA A 41 -3.77 -10.15 -5.16
CA ALA A 41 -2.98 -11.34 -5.41
C ALA A 41 -3.18 -12.35 -4.28
N GLU A 42 -3.36 -13.64 -4.61
CA GLU A 42 -3.35 -14.73 -3.63
C GLU A 42 -2.03 -14.71 -2.84
N ASP A 43 -2.06 -15.15 -1.59
CA ASP A 43 -0.89 -15.29 -0.69
C ASP A 43 -0.13 -13.97 -0.43
N ARG A 44 -0.82 -12.82 -0.54
CA ARG A 44 -0.24 -11.49 -0.27
C ARG A 44 -0.99 -10.81 0.86
N MET A 45 -0.36 -9.76 1.41
CA MET A 45 -0.87 -9.04 2.58
C MET A 45 -2.24 -8.41 2.36
N GLU A 46 -2.67 -8.15 1.13
CA GLU A 46 -4.01 -7.66 0.83
C GLU A 46 -5.11 -8.64 1.25
N MET A 47 -4.82 -9.96 1.21
CA MET A 47 -5.78 -10.98 1.62
C MET A 47 -6.09 -10.95 3.12
N GLU A 48 -5.25 -10.31 3.92
CA GLU A 48 -5.44 -10.06 5.35
C GLU A 48 -5.94 -8.63 5.61
N LYS A 49 -5.27 -7.63 5.03
CA LYS A 49 -5.50 -6.21 5.34
C LYS A 49 -6.83 -5.67 4.81
N VAL A 50 -7.28 -6.16 3.65
CA VAL A 50 -8.55 -5.71 3.05
C VAL A 50 -9.75 -6.23 3.85
N PRO A 51 -9.85 -7.52 4.23
CA PRO A 51 -10.90 -8.00 5.14
C PRO A 51 -10.86 -7.31 6.50
N ALA A 52 -9.68 -7.07 7.07
CA ALA A 52 -9.53 -6.33 8.32
C ALA A 52 -10.08 -4.89 8.24
N ALA A 53 -10.11 -4.29 7.04
CA ALA A 53 -10.73 -3.00 6.76
C ALA A 53 -12.24 -3.08 6.45
N GLY A 54 -12.86 -4.28 6.54
CA GLY A 54 -14.30 -4.49 6.34
C GLY A 54 -14.72 -4.58 4.87
N TYR A 55 -13.84 -5.04 3.96
CA TYR A 55 -14.13 -5.23 2.55
C TYR A 55 -13.98 -6.69 2.12
N LEU A 56 -14.80 -7.09 1.14
CA LEU A 56 -14.64 -8.38 0.47
C LEU A 56 -13.48 -8.32 -0.54
N ILE A 57 -12.76 -9.43 -0.69
CA ILE A 57 -11.65 -9.54 -1.64
C ILE A 57 -11.66 -10.88 -2.36
N VAL A 58 -11.33 -10.85 -3.65
CA VAL A 58 -11.06 -12.03 -4.48
C VAL A 58 -9.56 -12.08 -4.78
N GLY A 59 -8.92 -13.20 -4.48
CA GLY A 59 -7.52 -13.45 -4.80
C GLY A 59 -7.34 -13.96 -6.23
N LEU A 60 -6.37 -13.39 -6.96
CA LEU A 60 -5.94 -13.88 -8.27
C LEU A 60 -4.58 -14.59 -8.15
N PRO A 61 -4.37 -15.72 -8.82
CA PRO A 61 -3.08 -16.42 -8.85
C PRO A 61 -2.07 -15.69 -9.75
N VAL A 62 -1.64 -14.49 -9.33
CA VAL A 62 -0.69 -13.66 -10.05
C VAL A 62 0.68 -13.71 -9.40
N SER A 63 1.73 -13.73 -10.21
CA SER A 63 3.11 -13.58 -9.75
C SER A 63 3.92 -12.74 -10.73
N GLY A 64 4.98 -12.09 -10.23
CA GLY A 64 5.94 -11.40 -11.09
C GLY A 64 6.73 -12.39 -11.95
N PHE A 65 7.35 -11.88 -13.02
CA PHE A 65 8.32 -12.64 -13.78
C PHE A 65 9.58 -12.86 -12.95
N ASP A 66 10.03 -14.12 -12.91
CA ASP A 66 11.34 -14.45 -12.37
C ASP A 66 12.41 -14.08 -13.40
N ARG A 67 13.25 -13.10 -13.09
CA ARG A 67 14.34 -12.65 -13.96
C ARG A 67 15.52 -13.61 -13.98
N SER A 68 15.62 -14.47 -12.96
CA SER A 68 16.74 -15.40 -12.79
C SER A 68 16.50 -16.77 -13.43
N ASN A 69 15.25 -17.22 -13.56
CA ASN A 69 14.92 -18.56 -14.05
C ASN A 69 13.83 -18.55 -15.12
N LYS A 70 14.24 -18.74 -16.40
CA LYS A 70 13.31 -18.74 -17.55
C LYS A 70 12.32 -19.92 -17.53
N LEU A 71 12.66 -21.06 -16.95
CA LEU A 71 11.79 -22.24 -16.88
C LEU A 71 10.60 -22.00 -15.91
N ASN A 72 10.80 -21.22 -14.86
CA ASN A 72 9.72 -20.83 -13.97
C ASN A 72 8.67 -19.93 -14.67
N ASN A 73 9.04 -19.28 -15.76
CA ASN A 73 8.13 -18.40 -16.50
C ASN A 73 7.02 -19.15 -17.24
N ILE A 74 7.16 -20.46 -17.53
CA ILE A 74 6.07 -21.28 -18.09
C ILE A 74 4.91 -21.38 -17.09
N LYS A 75 5.21 -21.59 -15.80
CA LYS A 75 4.21 -21.60 -14.74
C LYS A 75 3.54 -20.20 -14.58
N VAL A 76 4.28 -19.14 -14.83
CA VAL A 76 3.75 -17.75 -14.80
C VAL A 76 2.72 -17.52 -15.93
N VAL A 77 2.95 -18.09 -17.12
CA VAL A 77 1.98 -18.01 -18.23
C VAL A 77 0.66 -18.71 -17.86
N GLY A 78 0.75 -19.93 -17.30
CA GLY A 78 -0.46 -20.65 -16.83
C GLY A 78 -1.21 -19.87 -15.75
N LYS A 79 -0.52 -19.28 -14.78
CA LYS A 79 -1.10 -18.40 -13.76
C LYS A 79 -1.79 -17.18 -14.38
N ARG A 80 -1.19 -16.58 -15.41
CA ARG A 80 -1.80 -15.43 -16.13
C ARG A 80 -3.13 -15.80 -16.78
N ILE A 81 -3.20 -16.92 -17.49
CA ILE A 81 -4.44 -17.38 -18.11
C ILE A 81 -5.52 -17.64 -17.05
N LYS A 82 -5.15 -18.31 -15.95
CA LYS A 82 -6.05 -18.56 -14.82
C LYS A 82 -6.54 -17.25 -14.19
N SER A 83 -5.64 -16.29 -14.00
CA SER A 83 -5.98 -14.95 -13.46
C SER A 83 -6.94 -14.18 -14.36
N LEU A 84 -6.74 -14.21 -15.69
CA LEU A 84 -7.63 -13.56 -16.64
C LEU A 84 -9.03 -14.21 -16.65
N ARG A 85 -9.11 -15.55 -16.57
CA ARG A 85 -10.38 -16.27 -16.47
C ARG A 85 -11.11 -15.92 -15.18
N LEU A 86 -10.41 -15.92 -14.06
CA LEU A 86 -10.97 -15.61 -12.74
C LEU A 86 -11.41 -14.15 -12.65
N ALA A 87 -10.59 -13.21 -13.13
CA ALA A 87 -10.98 -11.79 -13.25
C ALA A 87 -12.24 -11.62 -14.13
N GLY A 88 -12.32 -12.36 -15.25
CA GLY A 88 -13.50 -12.36 -16.13
C GLY A 88 -14.73 -12.90 -15.44
N LYS A 89 -14.61 -13.98 -14.66
CA LYS A 89 -15.70 -14.50 -13.85
C LYS A 89 -16.14 -13.46 -12.81
N THR A 90 -15.22 -12.91 -12.03
CA THR A 90 -15.50 -11.90 -11.01
C THR A 90 -16.24 -10.68 -11.60
N ILE A 91 -15.80 -10.19 -12.76
CA ILE A 91 -16.43 -9.05 -13.42
C ILE A 91 -17.86 -9.38 -13.90
N ARG A 92 -18.08 -10.56 -14.48
CA ARG A 92 -19.44 -10.98 -14.91
C ARG A 92 -20.38 -11.17 -13.73
N ASP A 93 -19.90 -11.75 -12.64
CA ASP A 93 -20.72 -12.05 -11.46
C ASP A 93 -21.02 -10.76 -10.68
N PHE A 94 -20.01 -9.91 -10.49
CA PHE A 94 -20.15 -8.66 -9.72
C PHE A 94 -20.77 -7.52 -10.55
N LYS A 95 -20.62 -7.49 -11.88
CA LYS A 95 -21.15 -6.46 -12.82
C LYS A 95 -20.80 -5.03 -12.38
N PRO A 96 -19.51 -4.67 -12.26
CA PRO A 96 -19.11 -3.35 -11.78
C PRO A 96 -19.45 -2.23 -12.77
N ASP A 97 -19.82 -1.06 -12.25
CA ASP A 97 -19.97 0.17 -13.04
C ASP A 97 -18.60 0.79 -13.38
N ILE A 98 -17.59 0.54 -12.55
CA ILE A 98 -16.22 1.06 -12.72
C ILE A 98 -15.20 0.12 -12.08
N ALA A 99 -14.00 0.07 -12.65
CA ALA A 99 -12.86 -0.61 -12.05
C ALA A 99 -11.69 0.37 -11.82
N VAL A 100 -11.17 0.39 -10.59
CA VAL A 100 -10.04 1.22 -10.16
C VAL A 100 -8.81 0.34 -9.95
N GLY A 101 -7.70 0.69 -10.58
CA GLY A 101 -6.41 0.04 -10.39
C GLY A 101 -5.43 0.93 -9.65
N VAL A 102 -4.88 0.43 -8.56
CA VAL A 102 -3.88 1.16 -7.75
C VAL A 102 -2.46 0.62 -7.94
N GLY A 103 -2.25 -0.25 -8.93
CA GLY A 103 -0.95 -0.88 -9.20
C GLY A 103 -0.83 -2.27 -8.59
N GLY A 104 0.35 -2.87 -8.75
CA GLY A 104 0.61 -4.26 -8.41
C GLY A 104 0.19 -5.26 -9.50
N TYR A 105 0.44 -6.55 -9.23
CA TYR A 105 0.23 -7.59 -10.25
C TYR A 105 -1.24 -7.89 -10.54
N ALA A 106 -2.14 -7.75 -9.56
CA ALA A 106 -3.55 -8.08 -9.69
C ALA A 106 -4.32 -7.05 -10.53
N SER A 107 -3.93 -5.77 -10.51
CA SER A 107 -4.60 -4.73 -11.30
C SER A 107 -4.46 -4.94 -12.81
N GLY A 108 -3.36 -5.59 -13.26
CA GLY A 108 -3.16 -5.92 -14.67
C GLY A 108 -4.33 -6.70 -15.30
N PRO A 109 -4.53 -7.96 -14.91
CA PRO A 109 -5.61 -8.78 -15.44
C PRO A 109 -6.99 -8.18 -15.14
N THR A 110 -7.22 -7.60 -13.98
CA THR A 110 -8.52 -7.04 -13.60
C THR A 110 -8.94 -5.89 -14.51
N LEU A 111 -8.11 -4.85 -14.65
CA LEU A 111 -8.45 -3.70 -15.48
C LEU A 111 -8.43 -4.02 -16.98
N TRP A 112 -7.56 -4.94 -17.40
CA TRP A 112 -7.55 -5.38 -18.78
C TRP A 112 -8.86 -6.06 -19.17
N VAL A 113 -9.36 -6.96 -18.33
CA VAL A 113 -10.66 -7.63 -18.57
C VAL A 113 -11.81 -6.64 -18.44
N ALA A 114 -11.82 -5.76 -17.43
CA ALA A 114 -12.84 -4.72 -17.28
C ALA A 114 -12.95 -3.86 -18.54
N GLY A 115 -11.82 -3.39 -19.07
CA GLY A 115 -11.80 -2.61 -20.30
C GLY A 115 -12.30 -3.37 -21.54
N ARG A 116 -12.09 -4.70 -21.62
CA ARG A 116 -12.66 -5.54 -22.69
C ARG A 116 -14.17 -5.74 -22.59
N HIS A 117 -14.71 -5.67 -21.38
CA HIS A 117 -16.17 -5.70 -21.14
C HIS A 117 -16.82 -4.30 -21.22
N GLY A 118 -16.10 -3.28 -21.71
CA GLY A 118 -16.64 -1.92 -21.83
C GLY A 118 -16.79 -1.17 -20.51
N ILE A 119 -16.29 -1.74 -19.40
CA ILE A 119 -16.34 -1.11 -18.07
C ILE A 119 -15.27 -0.01 -18.02
N PRO A 120 -15.63 1.24 -17.65
CA PRO A 120 -14.68 2.30 -17.51
C PRO A 120 -13.65 1.97 -16.42
N THR A 121 -12.37 2.25 -16.72
CA THR A 121 -11.27 2.00 -15.79
C THR A 121 -10.59 3.31 -15.39
N LEU A 122 -10.17 3.40 -14.12
CA LEU A 122 -9.37 4.46 -13.56
C LEU A 122 -8.09 3.87 -13.00
N ILE A 123 -6.97 4.56 -13.20
CA ILE A 123 -5.67 4.20 -12.61
C ILE A 123 -5.31 5.26 -11.57
N GLN A 124 -4.78 4.82 -10.44
CA GLN A 124 -4.11 5.69 -9.47
C GLN A 124 -2.64 5.26 -9.37
N GLU A 125 -1.72 6.21 -9.57
CA GLU A 125 -0.26 6.01 -9.49
C GLU A 125 0.31 6.82 -8.33
N GLN A 126 0.93 6.13 -7.38
CA GLN A 126 1.45 6.70 -6.13
C GLN A 126 2.89 7.24 -6.27
N ASN A 127 3.60 6.79 -7.27
CA ASN A 127 5.03 7.03 -7.40
C ASN A 127 5.34 8.06 -8.49
N SER A 128 6.45 8.78 -8.35
CA SER A 128 6.99 9.67 -9.38
C SER A 128 7.57 8.93 -10.59
N TYR A 129 7.71 7.61 -10.50
CA TYR A 129 8.06 6.71 -11.59
C TYR A 129 6.97 5.66 -11.77
N ALA A 130 6.28 5.69 -12.90
CA ALA A 130 5.11 4.86 -13.12
C ALA A 130 5.44 3.36 -13.17
N GLY A 131 4.63 2.58 -12.49
CA GLY A 131 4.67 1.13 -12.51
C GLY A 131 4.39 0.56 -13.92
N VAL A 132 5.04 -0.56 -14.26
CA VAL A 132 4.89 -1.20 -15.59
C VAL A 132 3.43 -1.53 -15.87
N THR A 133 2.70 -2.06 -14.92
CA THR A 133 1.27 -2.41 -15.07
C THR A 133 0.44 -1.19 -15.43
N ASN A 134 0.63 -0.08 -14.71
CA ASN A 134 -0.10 1.16 -14.95
C ASN A 134 0.21 1.74 -16.34
N LYS A 135 1.48 1.71 -16.78
CA LYS A 135 1.88 2.13 -18.12
C LYS A 135 1.19 1.32 -19.24
N LEU A 136 1.09 0.00 -19.06
CA LEU A 136 0.44 -0.87 -20.04
C LEU A 136 -1.09 -0.63 -20.13
N LEU A 137 -1.71 -0.29 -19.02
CA LEU A 137 -3.17 -0.07 -18.93
C LEU A 137 -3.58 1.36 -19.32
N ALA A 138 -2.66 2.34 -19.26
CA ALA A 138 -2.92 3.76 -19.42
C ALA A 138 -3.71 4.13 -20.67
N ARG A 139 -3.38 3.51 -21.82
CA ARG A 139 -4.04 3.81 -23.10
C ARG A 139 -5.54 3.54 -23.08
N LYS A 140 -6.00 2.54 -22.31
CA LYS A 140 -7.41 2.15 -22.21
C LYS A 140 -8.14 2.76 -21.02
N ALA A 141 -7.41 3.28 -20.04
CA ALA A 141 -8.00 3.96 -18.89
C ALA A 141 -8.74 5.23 -19.31
N LYS A 142 -9.84 5.53 -18.64
CA LYS A 142 -10.61 6.77 -18.80
C LYS A 142 -9.92 7.95 -18.15
N LYS A 143 -9.38 7.75 -16.94
CA LYS A 143 -8.61 8.74 -16.19
C LYS A 143 -7.44 8.07 -15.45
N ILE A 144 -6.40 8.85 -15.22
CA ILE A 144 -5.19 8.43 -14.52
C ILE A 144 -4.90 9.48 -13.45
N CYS A 145 -5.21 9.15 -12.21
CA CYS A 145 -4.90 9.97 -11.05
C CYS A 145 -3.45 9.74 -10.65
N VAL A 146 -2.69 10.81 -10.51
CA VAL A 146 -1.26 10.75 -10.18
C VAL A 146 -0.94 11.59 -8.96
N ALA A 147 0.07 11.15 -8.20
CA ALA A 147 0.50 11.84 -7.00
C ALA A 147 1.42 13.04 -7.29
N TYR A 148 2.15 13.00 -8.40
CA TYR A 148 3.21 13.95 -8.73
C TYR A 148 3.03 14.57 -10.12
N GLU A 149 3.59 15.74 -10.31
CA GLU A 149 3.75 16.38 -11.62
C GLU A 149 4.79 15.65 -12.48
N GLY A 150 4.87 15.96 -13.76
CA GLY A 150 5.84 15.39 -14.69
C GLY A 150 5.53 13.94 -15.11
N MET A 151 4.28 13.48 -14.91
CA MET A 151 3.86 12.12 -15.24
C MET A 151 3.43 11.95 -16.69
N GLU A 152 3.35 13.02 -17.49
CA GLU A 152 3.10 13.01 -18.94
C GLU A 152 4.15 12.24 -19.73
N LYS A 153 5.37 12.09 -19.20
CA LYS A 153 6.42 11.23 -19.75
C LYS A 153 6.06 9.73 -19.73
N PHE A 154 5.06 9.33 -18.96
CA PHE A 154 4.62 7.93 -18.82
C PHE A 154 3.20 7.70 -19.30
N PHE A 155 2.34 8.73 -19.28
CA PHE A 155 0.90 8.62 -19.48
C PHE A 155 0.36 9.65 -20.46
N PRO A 156 -0.74 9.36 -21.19
CA PRO A 156 -1.41 10.34 -22.04
C PRO A 156 -1.88 11.55 -21.23
N TYR A 157 -1.46 12.75 -21.65
CA TYR A 157 -1.71 14.00 -20.95
C TYR A 157 -3.21 14.29 -20.73
N ASP A 158 -4.04 14.04 -21.75
CA ASP A 158 -5.50 14.26 -21.72
C ASP A 158 -6.25 13.44 -20.68
N LYS A 159 -5.61 12.40 -20.14
CA LYS A 159 -6.18 11.51 -19.10
C LYS A 159 -5.65 11.77 -17.71
N LEU A 160 -4.58 12.56 -17.60
CA LEU A 160 -3.94 12.84 -16.31
C LEU A 160 -4.79 13.76 -15.44
N VAL A 161 -4.81 13.43 -14.15
CA VAL A 161 -5.37 14.28 -13.10
C VAL A 161 -4.42 14.21 -11.91
N ILE A 162 -3.89 15.35 -11.48
CA ILE A 162 -3.06 15.44 -10.28
C ILE A 162 -3.99 15.44 -9.08
N THR A 163 -3.94 14.40 -8.27
CA THR A 163 -4.81 14.21 -7.09
C THR A 163 -4.02 14.10 -5.79
N GLY A 164 -2.71 14.00 -5.85
CA GLY A 164 -1.93 13.55 -4.70
C GLY A 164 -2.10 12.06 -4.42
N ASN A 165 -1.49 11.58 -3.35
CA ASN A 165 -1.70 10.23 -2.84
C ASN A 165 -2.94 10.17 -1.96
N PRO A 166 -3.76 9.11 -2.08
CA PRO A 166 -4.82 8.85 -1.13
C PRO A 166 -4.24 8.58 0.27
N VAL A 167 -4.52 9.48 1.20
CA VAL A 167 -4.07 9.38 2.59
C VAL A 167 -5.11 8.65 3.43
N ARG A 168 -4.67 7.95 4.46
CA ARG A 168 -5.54 7.32 5.45
C ARG A 168 -6.27 8.40 6.24
N GLN A 169 -7.59 8.29 6.35
CA GLN A 169 -8.42 9.28 7.07
C GLN A 169 -8.14 9.30 8.58
N ASP A 170 -7.75 8.15 9.15
CA ASP A 170 -7.37 8.04 10.56
C ASP A 170 -6.12 8.88 10.92
N LEU A 171 -5.29 9.25 9.94
CA LEU A 171 -4.17 10.17 10.13
C LEU A 171 -4.62 11.63 10.25
N GLU A 172 -5.73 12.01 9.62
CA GLU A 172 -6.30 13.36 9.77
C GLU A 172 -6.90 13.56 11.18
N GLU A 173 -7.39 12.49 11.79
CA GLU A 173 -7.99 12.48 13.13
C GLU A 173 -6.93 12.24 14.24
N ALA A 174 -5.65 12.07 13.88
CA ALA A 174 -4.60 11.73 14.83
C ALA A 174 -4.08 12.92 15.65
N PHE A 175 -4.34 14.14 15.22
CA PHE A 175 -3.78 15.33 15.88
C PHE A 175 -4.16 15.49 17.36
N ASP A 176 -5.29 14.94 17.78
CA ASP A 176 -5.79 15.02 19.17
C ASP A 176 -5.38 13.83 20.05
N LYS A 177 -4.58 12.85 19.51
CA LYS A 177 -4.27 11.58 20.19
C LYS A 177 -2.86 11.54 20.80
N LYS A 178 -2.23 12.69 21.01
CA LYS A 178 -0.85 12.76 21.49
C LYS A 178 -0.63 12.04 22.83
N GLU A 179 -1.53 12.20 23.79
CA GLU A 179 -1.41 11.57 25.11
C GLU A 179 -1.53 10.05 25.03
N GLU A 180 -2.48 9.55 24.24
CA GLU A 180 -2.65 8.11 23.99
C GLU A 180 -1.42 7.52 23.28
N ALA A 181 -0.84 8.25 22.33
CA ALA A 181 0.36 7.86 21.61
C ALA A 181 1.57 7.74 22.54
N ILE A 182 1.77 8.70 23.42
CA ILE A 182 2.81 8.70 24.46
C ILE A 182 2.70 7.46 25.35
N GLN A 183 1.48 7.14 25.81
CA GLN A 183 1.23 5.96 26.62
C GLN A 183 1.47 4.67 25.86
N PHE A 184 0.98 4.58 24.61
CA PHE A 184 1.09 3.39 23.77
C PHE A 184 2.54 3.01 23.48
N PHE A 185 3.40 3.98 23.17
CA PHE A 185 4.81 3.76 22.87
C PHE A 185 5.71 3.83 24.13
N GLY A 186 5.17 4.15 25.31
CA GLY A 186 5.94 4.31 26.55
C GLY A 186 6.93 5.48 26.48
N LEU A 187 6.53 6.59 25.85
CA LEU A 187 7.39 7.76 25.63
C LEU A 187 7.37 8.75 26.78
N ASN A 188 8.41 9.56 26.86
CA ASN A 188 8.47 10.70 27.77
C ASN A 188 7.84 11.94 27.09
N PRO A 189 6.82 12.59 27.67
CA PRO A 189 6.16 13.75 27.06
C PRO A 189 7.07 14.98 26.90
N ASN A 190 8.16 15.05 27.66
CA ASN A 190 9.11 16.17 27.64
C ASN A 190 10.28 15.99 26.66
N ARG A 191 10.35 14.85 25.95
CA ARG A 191 11.40 14.57 24.97
C ARG A 191 10.92 14.75 23.54
N LYS A 192 11.81 15.14 22.65
CA LYS A 192 11.54 15.16 21.20
C LYS A 192 11.54 13.74 20.66
N THR A 193 10.48 13.37 19.93
CA THR A 193 10.38 12.04 19.34
C THR A 193 10.83 12.06 17.88
N ILE A 194 11.75 11.17 17.54
CA ILE A 194 12.17 10.91 16.16
C ILE A 194 11.48 9.64 15.70
N LEU A 195 10.69 9.75 14.63
CA LEU A 195 10.09 8.61 13.96
C LEU A 195 11.00 8.13 12.81
N VAL A 196 11.44 6.87 12.87
CA VAL A 196 12.24 6.23 11.82
C VAL A 196 11.46 5.07 11.20
N VAL A 197 11.13 5.21 9.93
CA VAL A 197 10.33 4.21 9.17
C VAL A 197 10.97 3.96 7.81
N GLY A 198 11.34 2.71 7.56
CA GLY A 198 11.89 2.24 6.28
C GLY A 198 10.86 1.63 5.33
N GLY A 199 9.54 1.86 5.57
CA GLY A 199 8.45 1.17 4.89
C GLY A 199 8.16 -0.22 5.48
N SER A 200 7.13 -0.91 4.99
CA SER A 200 6.62 -2.17 5.57
C SER A 200 7.64 -3.32 5.61
N LEU A 201 8.64 -3.32 4.73
CA LEU A 201 9.70 -4.31 4.69
C LEU A 201 10.99 -3.84 5.40
N GLY A 202 11.03 -2.58 5.83
CA GLY A 202 12.22 -1.91 6.31
C GLY A 202 13.16 -1.47 5.18
N ALA A 203 14.11 -0.61 5.51
CA ALA A 203 15.15 -0.16 4.59
C ALA A 203 16.52 -0.38 5.24
N ARG A 204 17.35 -1.24 4.65
CA ARG A 204 18.64 -1.65 5.20
C ARG A 204 19.53 -0.45 5.53
N THR A 205 19.66 0.50 4.60
CA THR A 205 20.50 1.70 4.80
C THR A 205 20.02 2.53 5.98
N ILE A 206 18.70 2.74 6.11
CA ILE A 206 18.12 3.47 7.23
C ILE A 206 18.44 2.75 8.55
N ASN A 207 18.19 1.44 8.61
CA ASN A 207 18.45 0.65 9.80
C ASN A 207 19.93 0.70 10.22
N GLN A 208 20.83 0.54 9.27
CA GLN A 208 22.29 0.62 9.51
C GLN A 208 22.71 2.01 9.99
N SER A 209 22.11 3.08 9.45
CA SER A 209 22.37 4.45 9.90
C SER A 209 21.90 4.69 11.33
N VAL A 210 20.74 4.13 11.71
CA VAL A 210 20.27 4.21 13.11
C VAL A 210 21.24 3.50 14.04
N VAL A 211 21.66 2.27 13.70
CA VAL A 211 22.63 1.51 14.50
C VAL A 211 23.95 2.27 14.64
N ALA A 212 24.48 2.84 13.56
CA ALA A 212 25.71 3.61 13.59
C ALA A 212 25.60 4.93 14.42
N GLY A 213 24.38 5.45 14.55
CA GLY A 213 24.10 6.67 15.31
C GLY A 213 23.64 6.43 16.76
N LEU A 214 23.55 5.18 17.21
CA LEU A 214 23.02 4.86 18.54
C LEU A 214 23.79 5.60 19.65
N ASP A 215 25.11 5.62 19.65
CA ASP A 215 25.89 6.31 20.65
C ASP A 215 25.56 7.82 20.76
N SER A 216 25.36 8.47 19.62
CA SER A 216 24.96 9.88 19.57
C SER A 216 23.54 10.11 20.05
N LEU A 217 22.62 9.20 19.73
CA LEU A 217 21.23 9.24 20.21
C LEU A 217 21.18 9.03 21.73
N PHE A 218 22.13 8.26 22.28
CA PHE A 218 22.19 7.92 23.69
C PHE A 218 22.71 9.07 24.56
N THR A 219 23.65 9.83 24.05
CA THR A 219 24.20 10.98 24.75
C THR A 219 23.23 12.17 24.79
N SER A 220 22.15 12.13 24.01
CA SER A 220 21.12 13.16 23.99
C SER A 220 19.97 12.83 24.96
N GLU A 221 19.93 13.52 26.09
CA GLU A 221 18.87 13.37 27.09
C GLU A 221 17.50 13.86 26.60
N ASP A 222 17.45 14.68 25.55
CA ASP A 222 16.25 15.36 25.05
C ASP A 222 15.52 14.60 23.92
N VAL A 223 16.05 13.46 23.48
CA VAL A 223 15.54 12.73 22.31
C VAL A 223 15.09 11.33 22.70
N GLN A 224 14.06 10.86 22.02
CA GLN A 224 13.59 9.49 22.04
C GLN A 224 13.22 9.03 20.63
N VAL A 225 13.13 7.73 20.38
CA VAL A 225 12.97 7.21 19.02
C VAL A 225 11.84 6.16 18.96
N ILE A 226 10.99 6.30 17.95
CA ILE A 226 10.11 5.21 17.47
C ILE A 226 10.77 4.67 16.20
N TRP A 227 11.18 3.40 16.22
CA TRP A 227 11.92 2.80 15.12
C TRP A 227 11.22 1.55 14.58
N GLN A 228 10.72 1.66 13.34
CA GLN A 228 10.22 0.51 12.57
C GLN A 228 11.33 -0.03 11.67
N THR A 229 11.81 -1.21 11.99
CA THR A 229 12.95 -1.85 11.31
C THR A 229 12.58 -2.65 10.08
N GLY A 230 11.32 -3.12 9.98
CA GLY A 230 10.90 -4.19 9.08
C GLY A 230 11.27 -5.58 9.62
N LYS A 231 10.52 -6.59 9.18
CA LYS A 231 10.61 -7.97 9.70
C LYS A 231 12.02 -8.56 9.67
N ASN A 232 12.78 -8.29 8.60
CA ASN A 232 14.08 -8.94 8.38
C ASN A 232 15.21 -8.37 9.25
N TYR A 233 15.05 -7.21 9.85
CA TYR A 233 16.10 -6.53 10.61
C TYR A 233 15.78 -6.39 12.11
N CYS A 234 14.57 -6.71 12.52
CA CYS A 234 14.10 -6.48 13.89
C CYS A 234 14.96 -7.19 14.96
N GLU A 235 15.28 -8.46 14.74
CA GLU A 235 16.10 -9.24 15.68
C GLU A 235 17.51 -8.66 15.83
N GLU A 236 18.12 -8.22 14.71
CA GLU A 236 19.45 -7.59 14.71
C GLU A 236 19.41 -6.26 15.45
N ALA A 237 18.41 -5.42 15.18
CA ALA A 237 18.21 -4.16 15.86
C ALA A 237 18.07 -4.35 17.38
N LEU A 238 17.25 -5.29 17.82
CA LEU A 238 17.05 -5.60 19.24
C LEU A 238 18.33 -6.11 19.91
N LYS A 239 19.21 -6.85 19.19
CA LYS A 239 20.51 -7.24 19.72
C LYS A 239 21.42 -6.04 19.99
N HIS A 240 21.46 -5.09 19.05
CA HIS A 240 22.21 -3.84 19.26
C HIS A 240 21.68 -3.04 20.45
N LEU A 241 20.36 -2.93 20.60
CA LEU A 241 19.74 -2.18 21.69
C LEU A 241 19.98 -2.78 23.08
N LYS A 242 20.30 -4.08 23.19
CA LYS A 242 20.64 -4.71 24.49
C LYS A 242 21.87 -4.12 25.17
N ALA A 243 22.82 -3.57 24.44
CA ALA A 243 24.01 -2.94 24.97
C ALA A 243 23.74 -1.58 25.63
N TYR A 244 22.54 -1.06 25.44
CA TYR A 244 22.19 0.31 25.78
C TYR A 244 21.03 0.32 26.80
N HIS A 245 21.33 0.52 28.06
CA HIS A 245 20.32 0.61 29.11
C HIS A 245 19.86 2.06 29.31
N GLY A 246 18.55 2.26 29.51
CA GLY A 246 17.99 3.55 29.89
C GLY A 246 17.56 4.45 28.73
N ILE A 247 17.52 3.94 27.49
CA ILE A 247 17.05 4.73 26.37
C ILE A 247 15.58 4.51 26.08
N HIS A 248 14.99 5.60 25.71
CA HIS A 248 13.63 5.62 25.20
C HIS A 248 13.66 5.37 23.70
N ILE A 249 13.91 4.10 23.29
CA ILE A 249 13.70 3.63 21.92
C ILE A 249 12.63 2.56 21.92
N TRP A 250 11.50 2.89 21.33
CA TRP A 250 10.53 1.88 20.94
C TRP A 250 10.96 1.29 19.59
N CYS A 251 11.17 -0.02 19.53
CA CYS A 251 11.65 -0.72 18.33
C CYS A 251 10.74 -1.91 18.02
N SER A 252 10.26 -2.00 16.78
CA SER A 252 9.44 -3.11 16.30
C SER A 252 9.66 -3.35 14.80
N ASP A 253 9.27 -4.54 14.35
CA ASP A 253 9.25 -4.88 12.93
C ASP A 253 8.18 -4.10 12.15
N PHE A 254 7.05 -3.78 12.79
CA PHE A 254 5.94 -3.05 12.17
C PHE A 254 5.19 -2.17 13.18
N ILE A 255 4.81 -0.98 12.75
CA ILE A 255 3.94 -0.07 13.52
C ILE A 255 2.50 -0.30 13.10
N THR A 256 1.69 -0.92 13.95
CA THR A 256 0.26 -1.14 13.71
C THR A 256 -0.56 0.13 13.87
N ARG A 257 -0.19 0.96 14.86
CA ARG A 257 -0.83 2.23 15.18
C ARG A 257 0.01 3.39 14.61
N MET A 258 0.08 3.46 13.26
CA MET A 258 0.77 4.56 12.57
C MET A 258 0.10 5.92 12.81
N ASP A 259 -1.16 5.92 13.22
CA ASP A 259 -1.90 7.09 13.67
C ASP A 259 -1.38 7.66 15.00
N TYR A 260 -0.63 6.88 15.78
CA TYR A 260 0.02 7.30 17.02
C TYR A 260 1.49 7.66 16.84
N ALA A 261 2.11 7.24 15.73
CA ALA A 261 3.51 7.49 15.43
C ALA A 261 3.67 8.78 14.61
#